data_766bfd1967962d6dc8a675b637f8f738
#
_entry.id   766bfd1967962d6dc8a675b637f8f738
#
_cell.length_a   1.000
_cell.length_b   1.000
_cell.length_c   1.000
_cell.angle_alpha   90.00
_cell.angle_beta   90.00
_cell.angle_gamma   90.00
#
_symmetry.space_group_name_H-M   'P 1'
#
loop_
_entity.id
_entity.type
_entity.pdbx_description
1 polymer ?
#
loop_
_entity_poly.entity_id
_entity_poly.type
_entity_poly.pdbx_seq_one_letter_code
_entity_poly.pdbx_strand_id
1 'polypeptide(L)'
;MSTLYLLDATATETNAIKLRFLNTEGKIKEVIDEEYKPYFLVEHPLTAEEQRTVEYFSGALQTVEKTDVFTGGKKSLGRISWPSVSIATKVAKRFRYPRETEIDFPKSYVYDRGLAFGALHSASDLKPVLETLPALREKFEKIFKETQSEDPVKNAQILYWFSLLSQPIPDLDPSFLGASGADKERIYTAWCLSRVANLPLTETLTSRHVSDWLKSIIYTHFRKNNLLIPTAEELTRGKPTHRVVGALTVSPIPGIYFNTVICDFESLYASCIDSFNLSYETVDCEHSNCIENKIPDFEGHVCTQRRGFYAILIGALKELRIKLFKPASKDATLTEEERRIATATSKLLKLILVSSYGVTVRIHGLACPPLAEAITGYGRYILRESWKMAEQEGLRPLYGDTDSLFLDKASEEQVAWLIGAVREKFDLYLAVDKRYRLCVLPKAKKAYFGILLDGTPDIKGVTAAKSNSSGYTARVFRQCVEELSTVRSQEEYLQAKQRIKEVVRKALADLRGKRIQMEDLTYSARLYFDPNEKAQNIKTAHQPYQCALQLINMGKELKRGDTVTFIKVKPFKYNRKTFTVKPAEFVKNLAEVNIDDYVRNLLTALNQTFEPMDIRLETSKETEISKWLT
;
A
#
# COMPACT_ATOMS: atom_id res chain seq x y z
N MET A 1 5.23 25.04 -30.93
CA MET A 1 4.87 25.89 -29.77
C MET A 1 5.85 25.57 -28.66
N SER A 2 6.39 26.59 -27.96
CA SER A 2 7.25 26.30 -26.82
C SER A 2 6.40 25.72 -25.67
N THR A 3 6.86 24.62 -25.09
CA THR A 3 6.19 23.92 -24.00
C THR A 3 7.02 23.99 -22.71
N LEU A 4 6.35 23.93 -21.57
CA LEU A 4 6.92 24.11 -20.24
C LEU A 4 6.39 23.02 -19.30
N TYR A 5 7.24 22.38 -18.51
CA TYR A 5 6.83 21.48 -17.44
C TYR A 5 6.60 22.24 -16.14
N LEU A 6 5.42 22.17 -15.54
CA LEU A 6 5.16 22.77 -14.23
C LEU A 6 5.83 21.94 -13.13
N LEU A 7 6.85 22.49 -12.48
CA LEU A 7 7.59 21.79 -11.43
C LEU A 7 7.00 22.03 -10.05
N ASP A 8 6.67 23.30 -9.77
CA ASP A 8 6.36 23.76 -8.42
C ASP A 8 5.48 24.99 -8.42
N ALA A 9 4.76 25.21 -7.32
CA ALA A 9 4.01 26.41 -7.03
C ALA A 9 4.24 26.81 -5.57
N THR A 10 4.57 28.07 -5.31
CA THR A 10 4.85 28.59 -3.97
C THR A 10 4.16 29.94 -3.77
N ALA A 11 3.87 30.29 -2.52
CA ALA A 11 3.46 31.64 -2.17
C ALA A 11 4.69 32.52 -1.95
N THR A 12 4.65 33.75 -2.47
CA THR A 12 5.65 34.78 -2.17
C THR A 12 5.36 35.47 -0.82
N GLU A 13 6.30 36.25 -0.31
CA GLU A 13 6.10 37.06 0.90
C GLU A 13 4.95 38.05 0.75
N THR A 14 4.65 38.51 -0.47
CA THR A 14 3.54 39.39 -0.81
C THR A 14 2.21 38.66 -1.04
N ASN A 15 2.14 37.36 -0.79
CA ASN A 15 1.00 36.50 -1.06
C ASN A 15 0.60 36.38 -2.55
N ALA A 16 1.54 36.59 -3.46
CA ALA A 16 1.39 36.20 -4.86
C ALA A 16 1.72 34.71 -5.07
N ILE A 17 1.19 34.13 -6.14
CA ILE A 17 1.55 32.76 -6.55
C ILE A 17 2.75 32.82 -7.49
N LYS A 18 3.81 32.10 -7.14
CA LYS A 18 4.97 31.90 -8.00
C LYS A 18 4.98 30.47 -8.52
N LEU A 19 4.86 30.32 -9.84
CA LEU A 19 4.98 29.07 -10.57
C LEU A 19 6.40 28.90 -11.11
N ARG A 20 6.97 27.71 -10.97
CA ARG A 20 8.27 27.35 -11.54
C ARG A 20 8.08 26.33 -12.64
N PHE A 21 8.52 26.67 -13.82
CA PHE A 21 8.48 25.83 -14.99
C PHE A 21 9.87 25.46 -15.45
N LEU A 22 10.00 24.26 -16.03
CA LEU A 22 11.18 23.83 -16.80
C LEU A 22 10.86 23.91 -18.28
N ASN A 23 11.67 24.60 -19.06
CA ASN A 23 11.53 24.59 -20.51
C ASN A 23 12.27 23.37 -21.13
N THR A 24 12.07 23.13 -22.41
CA THR A 24 12.70 22.03 -23.16
C THR A 24 14.22 22.14 -23.28
N GLU A 25 14.81 23.31 -22.97
CA GLU A 25 16.26 23.55 -22.93
C GLU A 25 16.86 23.29 -21.53
N GLY A 26 16.07 22.84 -20.57
CA GLY A 26 16.52 22.60 -19.19
C GLY A 26 16.63 23.86 -18.32
N LYS A 27 16.08 25.00 -18.75
CA LYS A 27 16.11 26.27 -18.00
C LYS A 27 14.84 26.47 -17.21
N ILE A 28 14.96 27.03 -16.00
CA ILE A 28 13.83 27.41 -15.14
C ILE A 28 13.27 28.74 -15.62
N LYS A 29 11.93 28.77 -15.77
CA LYS A 29 11.14 29.98 -16.01
C LYS A 29 10.18 30.17 -14.83
N GLU A 30 10.14 31.37 -14.28
CA GLU A 30 9.20 31.73 -13.20
C GLU A 30 8.07 32.61 -13.77
N VAL A 31 6.86 32.34 -13.30
CA VAL A 31 5.66 33.14 -13.61
C VAL A 31 5.01 33.50 -12.29
N ILE A 32 4.66 34.79 -12.11
CA ILE A 32 4.06 35.31 -10.88
C ILE A 32 2.64 35.79 -11.19
N ASP A 33 1.66 35.34 -10.40
CA ASP A 33 0.28 35.82 -10.40
C ASP A 33 0.01 36.54 -9.07
N GLU A 34 -0.19 37.87 -9.12
CA GLU A 34 -0.45 38.74 -7.97
C GLU A 34 -1.95 38.92 -7.70
N GLU A 35 -2.81 38.54 -8.63
CA GLU A 35 -4.26 38.76 -8.55
C GLU A 35 -4.98 37.67 -7.76
N TYR A 36 -4.48 36.44 -7.80
CA TYR A 36 -5.12 35.33 -7.10
C TYR A 36 -4.96 35.46 -5.58
N LYS A 37 -6.08 35.38 -4.85
CA LYS A 37 -6.11 35.54 -3.40
C LYS A 37 -6.51 34.24 -2.69
N PRO A 38 -5.96 33.98 -1.50
CA PRO A 38 -6.38 32.85 -0.68
C PRO A 38 -7.85 32.99 -0.29
N TYR A 39 -8.60 31.90 -0.32
CA TYR A 39 -10.00 31.85 0.04
C TYR A 39 -10.38 30.56 0.75
N PHE A 40 -11.54 30.59 1.37
CA PHE A 40 -12.29 29.41 1.79
C PHE A 40 -13.78 29.60 1.53
N LEU A 41 -14.54 28.51 1.61
CA LEU A 41 -15.99 28.53 1.41
C LEU A 41 -16.71 28.50 2.77
N VAL A 42 -17.88 29.13 2.83
CA VAL A 42 -18.73 29.19 4.01
C VAL A 42 -20.19 29.00 3.62
N GLU A 43 -21.03 28.63 4.57
CA GLU A 43 -22.47 28.64 4.34
C GLU A 43 -22.99 30.06 4.14
N HIS A 44 -23.99 30.20 3.29
CA HIS A 44 -24.63 31.49 2.97
C HIS A 44 -26.13 31.40 3.27
N PRO A 45 -26.77 32.45 3.88
CA PRO A 45 -26.23 33.74 4.24
C PRO A 45 -25.33 33.71 5.49
N LEU A 46 -24.39 34.68 5.54
CA LEU A 46 -23.54 34.92 6.71
C LEU A 46 -24.33 35.43 7.88
N THR A 47 -23.91 35.11 9.11
CA THR A 47 -24.39 35.78 10.31
C THR A 47 -23.87 37.22 10.39
N ALA A 48 -24.48 38.07 11.24
CA ALA A 48 -24.01 39.44 11.46
C ALA A 48 -22.57 39.49 12.01
N GLU A 49 -22.12 38.47 12.80
CA GLU A 49 -20.76 38.39 13.33
C GLU A 49 -19.77 38.01 12.23
N GLU A 50 -20.13 37.03 11.41
CA GLU A 50 -19.32 36.62 10.25
C GLU A 50 -19.17 37.74 9.25
N GLN A 51 -20.25 38.52 9.00
CA GLN A 51 -20.22 39.67 8.11
C GLN A 51 -19.29 40.77 8.63
N ARG A 52 -19.34 41.10 9.92
CA ARG A 52 -18.39 42.02 10.57
C ARG A 52 -16.96 41.54 10.45
N THR A 53 -16.74 40.23 10.54
CA THR A 53 -15.41 39.63 10.38
C THR A 53 -14.90 39.85 8.94
N VAL A 54 -15.74 39.65 7.92
CA VAL A 54 -15.40 39.90 6.52
C VAL A 54 -15.00 41.35 6.31
N GLU A 55 -15.83 42.30 6.80
CA GLU A 55 -15.58 43.73 6.70
C GLU A 55 -14.29 44.18 7.40
N TYR A 56 -14.09 43.73 8.67
CA TYR A 56 -12.93 44.10 9.48
C TYR A 56 -11.59 43.63 8.89
N PHE A 57 -11.56 42.45 8.29
CA PHE A 57 -10.34 41.86 7.69
C PHE A 57 -10.24 42.06 6.18
N SER A 58 -11.06 42.95 5.60
CA SER A 58 -11.09 43.29 4.17
C SER A 58 -11.27 42.04 3.28
N GLY A 59 -12.13 41.09 3.70
CA GLY A 59 -12.52 39.94 2.91
C GLY A 59 -13.46 40.36 1.76
N ALA A 60 -13.31 39.70 0.61
CA ALA A 60 -14.22 39.90 -0.53
C ALA A 60 -15.13 38.67 -0.66
N LEU A 61 -16.43 38.86 -0.43
CA LEU A 61 -17.46 37.84 -0.52
C LEU A 61 -18.02 37.74 -1.95
N GLN A 62 -18.07 36.51 -2.48
CA GLN A 62 -18.73 36.17 -3.73
C GLN A 62 -19.62 34.94 -3.51
N THR A 63 -20.84 34.96 -4.00
CA THR A 63 -21.70 33.76 -4.00
C THR A 63 -21.25 32.81 -5.12
N VAL A 64 -21.06 31.53 -4.78
CA VAL A 64 -20.71 30.48 -5.72
C VAL A 64 -21.64 29.27 -5.54
N GLU A 65 -21.90 28.57 -6.63
CA GLU A 65 -22.62 27.29 -6.58
C GLU A 65 -21.65 26.13 -6.70
N LYS A 66 -21.82 25.11 -5.86
CA LYS A 66 -21.10 23.83 -5.91
C LYS A 66 -22.08 22.66 -5.90
N THR A 67 -21.74 21.58 -6.57
CA THR A 67 -22.54 20.35 -6.50
C THR A 67 -22.12 19.52 -5.30
N ASP A 68 -23.06 19.20 -4.44
CA ASP A 68 -22.85 18.30 -3.30
C ASP A 68 -22.86 16.85 -3.79
N VAL A 69 -21.77 16.11 -3.49
CA VAL A 69 -21.64 14.72 -3.96
C VAL A 69 -22.59 13.75 -3.28
N PHE A 70 -23.03 14.03 -2.04
CA PHE A 70 -23.94 13.15 -1.31
C PHE A 70 -25.38 13.25 -1.82
N THR A 71 -25.84 14.45 -2.06
CA THR A 71 -27.22 14.69 -2.51
C THR A 71 -27.36 14.81 -4.02
N GLY A 72 -26.27 15.14 -4.72
CA GLY A 72 -26.31 15.49 -6.15
C GLY A 72 -26.89 16.89 -6.41
N GLY A 73 -27.35 17.59 -5.38
CA GLY A 73 -27.93 18.92 -5.47
C GLY A 73 -26.89 20.04 -5.50
N LYS A 74 -27.32 21.21 -6.01
CA LYS A 74 -26.49 22.41 -5.95
C LYS A 74 -26.62 23.09 -4.59
N LYS A 75 -25.49 23.49 -4.01
CA LYS A 75 -25.40 24.31 -2.79
C LYS A 75 -24.86 25.70 -3.14
N SER A 76 -25.57 26.74 -2.68
CA SER A 76 -25.12 28.13 -2.73
C SER A 76 -24.23 28.41 -1.52
N LEU A 77 -23.00 28.84 -1.74
CA LEU A 77 -21.98 29.10 -0.72
C LEU A 77 -21.37 30.47 -0.89
N GLY A 78 -20.89 31.06 0.21
CA GLY A 78 -20.04 32.23 0.18
C GLY A 78 -18.57 31.84 -0.04
N ARG A 79 -17.95 32.29 -1.14
CA ARG A 79 -16.51 32.26 -1.32
C ARG A 79 -15.95 33.58 -0.79
N ILE A 80 -15.13 33.51 0.26
CA ILE A 80 -14.51 34.68 0.84
C ILE A 80 -13.03 34.68 0.53
N SER A 81 -12.60 35.62 -0.31
CA SER A 81 -11.20 35.86 -0.63
C SER A 81 -10.55 36.84 0.34
N TRP A 82 -9.33 36.55 0.79
CA TRP A 82 -8.64 37.30 1.85
C TRP A 82 -7.36 37.94 1.33
N PRO A 83 -6.92 39.08 1.93
CA PRO A 83 -5.69 39.76 1.53
C PRO A 83 -4.42 38.88 1.67
N SER A 84 -4.40 37.93 2.63
CA SER A 84 -3.25 37.08 2.86
C SER A 84 -3.63 35.71 3.41
N VAL A 85 -2.74 34.71 3.25
CA VAL A 85 -2.87 33.37 3.82
C VAL A 85 -2.96 33.43 5.35
N SER A 86 -2.15 34.25 5.99
CA SER A 86 -2.16 34.43 7.45
C SER A 86 -3.51 34.91 7.97
N ILE A 87 -4.14 35.87 7.28
CA ILE A 87 -5.49 36.34 7.61
C ILE A 87 -6.50 35.22 7.40
N ALA A 88 -6.53 34.59 6.22
CA ALA A 88 -7.43 33.48 5.91
C ALA A 88 -7.41 32.37 6.99
N THR A 89 -6.22 31.93 7.38
CA THR A 89 -6.02 30.89 8.41
C THR A 89 -6.51 31.34 9.79
N LYS A 90 -6.23 32.60 10.17
CA LYS A 90 -6.62 33.16 11.46
C LYS A 90 -8.13 33.30 11.59
N VAL A 91 -8.80 33.78 10.52
CA VAL A 91 -10.23 34.09 10.56
C VAL A 91 -11.11 32.86 10.30
N ALA A 92 -10.62 31.82 9.66
CA ALA A 92 -11.39 30.59 9.37
C ALA A 92 -12.11 30.04 10.62
N LYS A 93 -11.44 30.07 11.78
CA LYS A 93 -12.00 29.62 13.08
C LYS A 93 -13.15 30.46 13.62
N ARG A 94 -13.44 31.61 13.02
CA ARG A 94 -14.54 32.52 13.40
C ARG A 94 -15.82 32.26 12.61
N PHE A 95 -15.76 31.37 11.62
CA PHE A 95 -16.91 30.95 10.82
C PHE A 95 -17.44 29.61 11.31
N ARG A 96 -18.76 29.41 11.26
CA ARG A 96 -19.45 28.23 11.78
C ARG A 96 -19.04 26.94 11.06
N TYR A 97 -18.93 27.00 9.74
CA TYR A 97 -18.64 25.83 8.89
C TYR A 97 -17.71 26.20 7.74
N PRO A 98 -16.45 26.57 8.04
CA PRO A 98 -15.50 26.90 6.99
C PRO A 98 -15.07 25.64 6.26
N ARG A 99 -15.13 25.65 4.92
CA ARG A 99 -14.80 24.52 4.07
C ARG A 99 -13.54 24.80 3.27
N GLU A 100 -12.82 23.73 2.92
CA GLU A 100 -11.63 23.77 2.07
C GLU A 100 -10.46 24.57 2.66
N THR A 101 -10.46 24.77 3.97
CA THR A 101 -9.40 25.49 4.72
C THR A 101 -8.10 24.68 4.84
N GLU A 102 -8.15 23.36 4.57
CA GLU A 102 -6.99 22.46 4.63
C GLU A 102 -6.18 22.44 3.32
N ILE A 103 -6.68 23.08 2.25
CA ILE A 103 -6.00 23.10 0.97
C ILE A 103 -4.95 24.20 0.99
N ASP A 104 -3.70 23.81 0.78
CA ASP A 104 -2.58 24.74 0.68
C ASP A 104 -2.81 25.77 -0.45
N PHE A 105 -2.50 27.03 -0.19
CA PHE A 105 -2.83 28.15 -1.09
C PHE A 105 -2.25 27.98 -2.51
N PRO A 106 -0.96 27.62 -2.71
CA PRO A 106 -0.43 27.36 -4.03
C PRO A 106 -1.11 26.18 -4.75
N LYS A 107 -1.47 25.11 -4.03
CA LYS A 107 -2.20 23.97 -4.60
C LYS A 107 -3.62 24.37 -4.99
N SER A 108 -4.29 25.18 -4.18
CA SER A 108 -5.63 25.73 -4.49
C SER A 108 -5.63 26.48 -5.82
N TYR A 109 -4.58 27.28 -6.07
CA TYR A 109 -4.38 27.96 -7.35
C TYR A 109 -4.28 26.99 -8.53
N VAL A 110 -3.41 25.98 -8.39
CA VAL A 110 -3.17 24.98 -9.45
C VAL A 110 -4.45 24.23 -9.78
N TYR A 111 -5.24 23.85 -8.76
CA TYR A 111 -6.52 23.16 -8.95
C TYR A 111 -7.56 24.05 -9.63
N ASP A 112 -7.70 25.32 -9.21
CA ASP A 112 -8.66 26.27 -9.76
C ASP A 112 -8.32 26.66 -11.20
N ARG A 113 -7.05 26.76 -11.54
CA ARG A 113 -6.58 27.08 -12.90
C ARG A 113 -6.53 25.86 -13.82
N GLY A 114 -6.82 24.66 -13.32
CA GLY A 114 -6.76 23.42 -14.10
C GLY A 114 -5.35 23.03 -14.54
N LEU A 115 -4.33 23.52 -13.82
CA LEU A 115 -2.94 23.18 -14.09
C LEU A 115 -2.61 21.78 -13.55
N ALA A 116 -1.54 21.16 -14.06
CA ALA A 116 -1.10 19.83 -13.64
C ALA A 116 0.41 19.83 -13.39
N PHE A 117 0.83 19.54 -12.16
CA PHE A 117 2.24 19.40 -11.84
C PHE A 117 2.89 18.24 -12.61
N GLY A 118 4.14 18.42 -12.99
CA GLY A 118 4.91 17.45 -13.76
C GLY A 118 4.48 17.33 -15.23
N ALA A 119 3.40 18.00 -15.66
CA ALA A 119 2.87 17.93 -17.00
C ALA A 119 3.37 19.08 -17.90
N LEU A 120 3.30 18.86 -19.22
CA LEU A 120 3.57 19.86 -20.24
C LEU A 120 2.44 20.87 -20.32
N HIS A 121 2.79 22.15 -20.41
CA HIS A 121 1.88 23.27 -20.62
C HIS A 121 2.36 24.12 -21.80
N SER A 122 1.41 24.72 -22.48
CA SER A 122 1.69 25.75 -23.49
C SER A 122 2.32 26.99 -22.82
N ALA A 123 3.37 27.55 -23.40
CA ALA A 123 4.01 28.76 -22.86
C ALA A 123 3.18 30.04 -23.08
N SER A 124 2.14 29.99 -23.93
CA SER A 124 1.32 31.17 -24.27
C SER A 124 0.13 31.38 -23.31
N ASP A 125 -0.54 30.30 -22.90
CA ASP A 125 -1.76 30.36 -22.09
C ASP A 125 -1.74 29.43 -20.86
N LEU A 126 -0.60 28.79 -20.61
CA LEU A 126 -0.35 27.86 -19.51
C LEU A 126 -1.32 26.67 -19.43
N LYS A 127 -2.03 26.34 -20.52
CA LYS A 127 -2.91 25.17 -20.53
C LYS A 127 -2.12 23.88 -20.68
N PRO A 128 -2.54 22.78 -20.03
CA PRO A 128 -1.92 21.47 -20.23
C PRO A 128 -1.96 21.05 -21.71
N VAL A 129 -0.83 20.55 -22.21
CA VAL A 129 -0.68 20.05 -23.57
C VAL A 129 -0.83 18.52 -23.56
N LEU A 130 -1.56 17.99 -24.54
CA LEU A 130 -1.82 16.55 -24.66
C LEU A 130 -0.79 15.86 -25.58
N GLU A 131 0.48 16.08 -25.33
CA GLU A 131 1.58 15.41 -26.05
C GLU A 131 1.98 14.14 -25.33
N THR A 132 1.77 12.99 -25.97
CA THR A 132 2.06 11.66 -25.39
C THR A 132 3.07 10.91 -26.25
N LEU A 133 3.84 10.03 -25.63
CA LEU A 133 4.79 9.16 -26.32
C LEU A 133 4.06 8.25 -27.34
N PRO A 134 4.54 8.19 -28.61
CA PRO A 134 3.77 7.62 -29.72
C PRO A 134 3.37 6.16 -29.54
N ALA A 135 4.29 5.30 -29.11
CA ALA A 135 4.01 3.87 -28.99
C ALA A 135 3.10 3.55 -27.78
N LEU A 136 3.18 4.33 -26.68
CA LEU A 136 2.21 4.23 -25.58
C LEU A 136 0.83 4.70 -26.02
N ARG A 137 0.74 5.73 -26.88
CA ARG A 137 -0.53 6.20 -27.46
C ARG A 137 -1.19 5.12 -28.32
N GLU A 138 -0.44 4.53 -29.25
CA GLU A 138 -0.96 3.49 -30.13
C GLU A 138 -1.53 2.30 -29.32
N LYS A 139 -0.76 1.83 -28.32
CA LYS A 139 -1.24 0.76 -27.43
C LYS A 139 -2.49 1.15 -26.67
N PHE A 140 -2.53 2.37 -26.13
CA PHE A 140 -3.69 2.87 -25.40
C PHE A 140 -4.93 2.96 -26.28
N GLU A 141 -4.83 3.54 -27.46
CA GLU A 141 -5.97 3.70 -28.39
C GLU A 141 -6.57 2.35 -28.77
N LYS A 142 -5.73 1.33 -29.00
CA LYS A 142 -6.20 -0.03 -29.26
C LYS A 142 -6.97 -0.59 -28.05
N ILE A 143 -6.35 -0.57 -26.87
CA ILE A 143 -6.93 -1.10 -25.63
C ILE A 143 -8.21 -0.33 -25.26
N PHE A 144 -8.21 0.99 -25.39
CA PHE A 144 -9.33 1.83 -24.99
C PHE A 144 -10.57 1.62 -25.87
N LYS A 145 -10.39 1.41 -27.18
CA LYS A 145 -11.49 1.07 -28.11
C LYS A 145 -12.18 -0.25 -27.73
N GLU A 146 -11.40 -1.22 -27.26
CA GLU A 146 -11.90 -2.56 -26.90
C GLU A 146 -12.51 -2.62 -25.48
N THR A 147 -12.19 -1.66 -24.64
CA THR A 147 -12.44 -1.75 -23.18
C THR A 147 -13.07 -0.50 -22.56
N GLN A 148 -13.71 0.34 -23.37
CA GLN A 148 -14.45 1.51 -22.87
C GLN A 148 -15.50 1.06 -21.84
N SER A 149 -15.53 1.79 -20.72
CA SER A 149 -16.61 1.65 -19.74
C SER A 149 -17.90 2.29 -20.29
N GLU A 150 -19.05 1.81 -19.86
CA GLU A 150 -20.33 2.49 -20.12
C GLU A 150 -20.41 3.85 -19.39
N ASP A 151 -19.55 4.08 -18.41
CA ASP A 151 -19.47 5.34 -17.63
C ASP A 151 -18.59 6.38 -18.35
N PRO A 152 -19.18 7.46 -18.91
CA PRO A 152 -18.45 8.49 -19.64
C PRO A 152 -17.50 9.28 -18.73
N VAL A 153 -17.83 9.43 -17.43
CA VAL A 153 -16.99 10.17 -16.47
C VAL A 153 -15.73 9.37 -16.15
N LYS A 154 -15.86 8.06 -15.98
CA LYS A 154 -14.70 7.16 -15.81
C LYS A 154 -13.80 7.19 -17.04
N ASN A 155 -14.39 7.14 -18.25
CA ASN A 155 -13.64 7.20 -19.50
C ASN A 155 -12.88 8.54 -19.63
N ALA A 156 -13.52 9.66 -19.31
CA ALA A 156 -12.87 10.97 -19.30
C ALA A 156 -11.70 11.03 -18.30
N GLN A 157 -11.84 10.39 -17.14
CA GLN A 157 -10.78 10.34 -16.14
C GLN A 157 -9.60 9.44 -16.57
N ILE A 158 -9.88 8.33 -17.26
CA ILE A 158 -8.85 7.46 -17.87
C ILE A 158 -8.06 8.26 -18.92
N LEU A 159 -8.75 8.94 -19.83
CA LEU A 159 -8.13 9.77 -20.88
C LEU A 159 -7.27 10.88 -20.27
N TYR A 160 -7.77 11.56 -19.25
CA TYR A 160 -7.05 12.62 -18.54
C TYR A 160 -5.72 12.11 -17.93
N TRP A 161 -5.77 11.04 -17.15
CA TRP A 161 -4.53 10.51 -16.55
C TRP A 161 -3.61 9.86 -17.58
N PHE A 162 -4.17 9.20 -18.61
CA PHE A 162 -3.34 8.70 -19.69
C PHE A 162 -2.54 9.83 -20.35
N SER A 163 -3.21 10.94 -20.66
CA SER A 163 -2.57 12.09 -21.33
C SER A 163 -1.43 12.71 -20.48
N LEU A 164 -1.53 12.65 -19.15
CA LEU A 164 -0.48 13.14 -18.26
C LEU A 164 0.66 12.12 -18.08
N LEU A 165 0.30 10.86 -17.81
CA LEU A 165 1.25 9.80 -17.44
C LEU A 165 2.09 9.30 -18.62
N SER A 166 1.61 9.49 -19.85
CA SER A 166 2.30 9.07 -21.07
C SER A 166 3.13 10.17 -21.72
N GLN A 167 3.30 11.33 -21.07
CA GLN A 167 4.18 12.40 -21.55
C GLN A 167 5.65 12.05 -21.32
N PRO A 168 6.58 12.54 -22.17
CA PRO A 168 8.01 12.40 -21.92
C PRO A 168 8.41 13.03 -20.57
N ILE A 169 9.45 12.49 -19.96
CA ILE A 169 10.03 13.03 -18.73
C ILE A 169 11.37 13.68 -19.10
N PRO A 170 11.54 14.99 -18.85
CA PRO A 170 12.77 15.68 -19.21
C PRO A 170 13.96 15.17 -18.40
N ASP A 171 15.14 15.16 -19.02
CA ASP A 171 16.40 14.89 -18.31
C ASP A 171 16.75 16.13 -17.47
N LEU A 172 16.49 16.03 -16.17
CA LEU A 172 16.71 17.09 -15.21
C LEU A 172 17.75 16.65 -14.18
N ASP A 173 18.74 17.50 -13.94
CA ASP A 173 19.65 17.28 -12.81
C ASP A 173 18.89 17.35 -11.49
N PRO A 174 18.90 16.27 -10.68
CA PRO A 174 18.18 16.21 -9.40
C PRO A 174 18.56 17.33 -8.42
N SER A 175 19.73 17.93 -8.56
CA SER A 175 20.19 19.05 -7.74
C SER A 175 19.28 20.28 -7.84
N PHE A 176 18.64 20.53 -8.99
CA PHE A 176 17.64 21.59 -9.16
C PHE A 176 16.40 21.44 -8.28
N LEU A 177 16.14 20.20 -7.83
CA LEU A 177 15.00 19.85 -6.96
C LEU A 177 15.43 19.63 -5.51
N GLY A 178 16.68 19.95 -5.14
CA GLY A 178 17.22 19.70 -3.81
C GLY A 178 17.43 18.20 -3.49
N ALA A 179 17.46 17.33 -4.51
CA ALA A 179 17.56 15.88 -4.39
C ALA A 179 18.88 15.34 -4.97
N SER A 180 20.00 15.97 -4.65
CA SER A 180 21.33 15.49 -5.06
C SER A 180 21.53 14.03 -4.63
N GLY A 181 21.92 13.17 -5.60
CA GLY A 181 22.12 11.73 -5.38
C GLY A 181 20.86 10.86 -5.53
N ALA A 182 19.72 11.41 -5.98
CA ALA A 182 18.56 10.59 -6.35
C ALA A 182 18.87 9.81 -7.66
N ASP A 183 18.59 8.51 -7.68
CA ASP A 183 18.72 7.70 -8.87
C ASP A 183 17.61 8.01 -9.91
N LYS A 184 17.82 7.60 -11.16
CA LYS A 184 16.84 7.81 -12.23
C LYS A 184 15.48 7.20 -11.93
N GLU A 185 15.40 6.04 -11.30
CA GLU A 185 14.14 5.37 -10.98
C GLU A 185 13.30 6.20 -10.00
N ARG A 186 13.93 6.78 -8.99
CA ARG A 186 13.28 7.67 -8.02
C ARG A 186 12.75 8.95 -8.70
N ILE A 187 13.51 9.52 -9.63
CA ILE A 187 13.08 10.71 -10.39
C ILE A 187 11.86 10.39 -11.24
N TYR A 188 11.89 9.30 -12.01
CA TYR A 188 10.74 8.87 -12.82
C TYR A 188 9.51 8.61 -11.97
N THR A 189 9.67 7.97 -10.81
CA THR A 189 8.56 7.73 -9.88
C THR A 189 7.99 9.05 -9.34
N ALA A 190 8.83 10.02 -9.00
CA ALA A 190 8.40 11.34 -8.53
C ALA A 190 7.62 12.12 -9.60
N TRP A 191 8.08 12.09 -10.87
CA TRP A 191 7.36 12.70 -11.99
C TRP A 191 5.99 12.06 -12.22
N CYS A 192 5.92 10.74 -12.24
CA CYS A 192 4.64 10.02 -12.38
C CYS A 192 3.70 10.33 -11.21
N LEU A 193 4.23 10.42 -9.98
CA LEU A 193 3.46 10.79 -8.81
C LEU A 193 2.95 12.23 -8.89
N SER A 194 3.81 13.16 -9.30
CA SER A 194 3.43 14.55 -9.51
C SER A 194 2.25 14.69 -10.47
N ARG A 195 2.26 13.94 -11.56
CA ARG A 195 1.20 13.93 -12.58
C ARG A 195 -0.10 13.29 -12.11
N VAL A 196 -0.04 12.14 -11.44
CA VAL A 196 -1.25 11.43 -11.02
C VAL A 196 -1.92 12.07 -9.83
N ALA A 197 -1.13 12.54 -8.86
CA ALA A 197 -1.62 13.14 -7.63
C ALA A 197 -1.74 14.67 -7.67
N ASN A 198 -1.29 15.29 -8.75
CA ASN A 198 -1.22 16.74 -8.90
C ASN A 198 -0.52 17.43 -7.71
N LEU A 199 0.70 16.97 -7.42
CA LEU A 199 1.56 17.48 -6.34
C LEU A 199 2.85 18.09 -6.89
N PRO A 200 3.42 19.11 -6.24
CA PRO A 200 4.71 19.68 -6.60
C PRO A 200 5.81 18.61 -6.71
N LEU A 201 6.68 18.72 -7.70
CA LEU A 201 7.74 17.72 -7.92
C LEU A 201 8.72 17.68 -6.73
N THR A 202 9.00 18.81 -6.11
CA THR A 202 9.81 18.90 -4.88
C THR A 202 9.21 18.11 -3.71
N GLU A 203 7.88 18.13 -3.57
CA GLU A 203 7.16 17.37 -2.57
C GLU A 203 7.18 15.86 -2.88
N THR A 204 6.97 15.47 -4.13
CA THR A 204 6.91 14.05 -4.52
C THR A 204 8.23 13.31 -4.37
N LEU A 205 9.36 14.00 -4.45
CA LEU A 205 10.68 13.45 -4.18
C LEU A 205 10.89 13.03 -2.71
N THR A 206 10.18 13.65 -1.77
CA THR A 206 10.32 13.43 -0.33
C THR A 206 9.10 12.76 0.30
N SER A 207 7.92 12.90 -0.31
CA SER A 207 6.65 12.38 0.20
C SER A 207 6.62 10.85 0.26
N ARG A 208 6.18 10.32 1.42
CA ARG A 208 6.03 8.87 1.66
C ARG A 208 4.60 8.49 2.08
N HIS A 209 3.68 9.46 2.14
CA HIS A 209 2.33 9.25 2.67
C HIS A 209 1.31 9.15 1.53
N VAL A 210 0.92 7.93 1.17
CA VAL A 210 -0.08 7.68 0.11
C VAL A 210 -1.43 8.33 0.43
N SER A 211 -1.73 8.57 1.71
CA SER A 211 -2.92 9.32 2.13
C SER A 211 -2.97 10.74 1.56
N ASP A 212 -1.82 11.42 1.50
CA ASP A 212 -1.75 12.78 0.98
C ASP A 212 -1.89 12.79 -0.55
N TRP A 213 -1.37 11.75 -1.21
CA TRP A 213 -1.57 11.55 -2.65
C TRP A 213 -3.04 11.36 -3.00
N LEU A 214 -3.74 10.48 -2.26
CA LEU A 214 -5.18 10.24 -2.45
C LEU A 214 -6.01 11.47 -2.16
N LYS A 215 -5.71 12.24 -1.10
CA LYS A 215 -6.37 13.52 -0.84
C LYS A 215 -6.21 14.49 -2.01
N SER A 216 -5.00 14.65 -2.52
CA SER A 216 -4.74 15.56 -3.65
C SER A 216 -5.45 15.11 -4.94
N ILE A 217 -5.50 13.80 -5.22
CA ILE A 217 -6.28 13.22 -6.33
C ILE A 217 -7.76 13.59 -6.19
N ILE A 218 -8.34 13.39 -5.02
CA ILE A 218 -9.75 13.70 -4.73
C ILE A 218 -10.00 15.20 -4.87
N TYR A 219 -9.17 16.05 -4.28
CA TYR A 219 -9.34 17.51 -4.32
C TYR A 219 -9.21 18.05 -5.75
N THR A 220 -8.25 17.55 -6.54
CA THR A 220 -8.13 17.89 -7.96
C THR A 220 -9.39 17.54 -8.74
N HIS A 221 -9.92 16.33 -8.52
CA HIS A 221 -11.15 15.88 -9.17
C HIS A 221 -12.36 16.77 -8.79
N PHE A 222 -12.52 17.09 -7.51
CA PHE A 222 -13.61 17.91 -7.01
C PHE A 222 -13.56 19.33 -7.57
N ARG A 223 -12.39 19.95 -7.54
CA ARG A 223 -12.21 21.32 -8.07
C ARG A 223 -12.47 21.37 -9.58
N LYS A 224 -11.90 20.43 -10.34
CA LYS A 224 -12.07 20.35 -11.79
C LYS A 224 -13.54 20.16 -12.21
N ASN A 225 -14.33 19.43 -11.43
CA ASN A 225 -15.73 19.15 -11.73
C ASN A 225 -16.72 20.04 -10.96
N ASN A 226 -16.26 21.12 -10.36
CA ASN A 226 -17.08 22.06 -9.56
C ASN A 226 -17.89 21.37 -8.44
N LEU A 227 -17.32 20.33 -7.83
CA LEU A 227 -17.90 19.62 -6.71
C LEU A 227 -17.51 20.26 -5.37
N LEU A 228 -18.38 20.17 -4.38
CA LEU A 228 -18.08 20.61 -3.02
C LEU A 228 -17.24 19.54 -2.31
N ILE A 229 -16.06 19.91 -1.83
CA ILE A 229 -15.19 19.02 -1.07
C ILE A 229 -15.84 18.72 0.29
N PRO A 230 -16.12 17.44 0.62
CA PRO A 230 -16.71 17.06 1.90
C PRO A 230 -15.78 17.34 3.07
N THR A 231 -16.35 17.68 4.21
CA THR A 231 -15.60 17.74 5.47
C THR A 231 -15.23 16.34 5.96
N ALA A 232 -14.26 16.27 6.88
CA ALA A 232 -13.90 14.99 7.52
C ALA A 232 -15.09 14.33 8.23
N GLU A 233 -15.99 15.11 8.83
CA GLU A 233 -17.19 14.62 9.49
C GLU A 233 -18.20 14.03 8.49
N GLU A 234 -18.44 14.70 7.38
CA GLU A 234 -19.33 14.21 6.31
C GLU A 234 -18.81 12.90 5.71
N LEU A 235 -17.49 12.75 5.55
CA LEU A 235 -16.89 11.51 5.06
C LEU A 235 -16.95 10.37 6.09
N THR A 236 -16.72 10.67 7.37
CA THR A 236 -16.67 9.65 8.43
C THR A 236 -18.04 9.07 8.76
N ARG A 237 -19.12 9.81 8.54
CA ARG A 237 -20.51 9.39 8.84
C ARG A 237 -20.70 8.79 10.24
N GLY A 238 -20.12 9.43 11.24
CA GLY A 238 -20.17 8.99 12.63
C GLY A 238 -19.00 8.10 13.06
N LYS A 239 -18.97 7.75 14.35
CA LYS A 239 -17.96 6.86 14.91
C LYS A 239 -18.35 5.40 14.66
N PRO A 240 -17.41 4.52 14.30
CA PRO A 240 -17.71 3.09 14.21
C PRO A 240 -18.12 2.57 15.59
N THR A 241 -19.21 1.82 15.62
CA THR A 241 -19.73 1.18 16.84
C THR A 241 -18.94 -0.08 17.21
N HIS A 242 -18.19 -0.63 16.25
CA HIS A 242 -17.41 -1.84 16.40
C HIS A 242 -16.14 -1.77 15.52
N ARG A 243 -15.26 -2.73 15.67
CA ARG A 243 -14.06 -2.85 14.84
C ARG A 243 -14.43 -3.33 13.44
N VAL A 244 -13.94 -2.63 12.41
CA VAL A 244 -14.10 -3.03 11.01
C VAL A 244 -13.64 -4.49 10.79
N VAL A 245 -14.55 -5.30 10.25
CA VAL A 245 -14.26 -6.70 9.91
C VAL A 245 -13.36 -6.74 8.67
N GLY A 246 -12.17 -7.33 8.80
CA GLY A 246 -11.17 -7.36 7.74
C GLY A 246 -11.38 -8.46 6.70
N ALA A 247 -10.29 -8.84 6.05
CA ALA A 247 -10.24 -9.87 5.03
C ALA A 247 -10.63 -11.26 5.54
N LEU A 248 -11.10 -12.11 4.63
CA LEU A 248 -11.24 -13.54 4.86
C LEU A 248 -9.89 -14.24 4.65
N THR A 249 -9.53 -15.10 5.57
CA THR A 249 -8.47 -16.10 5.37
C THR A 249 -9.04 -17.47 5.71
N VAL A 250 -9.25 -18.29 4.71
CA VAL A 250 -9.65 -19.69 4.86
C VAL A 250 -8.45 -20.47 5.42
N SER A 251 -8.65 -21.31 6.43
CA SER A 251 -7.53 -22.06 7.02
C SER A 251 -6.93 -23.02 5.99
N PRO A 252 -5.60 -23.12 5.93
CA PRO A 252 -4.97 -24.09 5.04
C PRO A 252 -5.34 -25.51 5.47
N ILE A 253 -5.48 -26.40 4.50
CA ILE A 253 -5.46 -27.85 4.74
C ILE A 253 -3.99 -28.22 4.89
N PRO A 254 -3.52 -28.61 6.10
CA PRO A 254 -2.11 -28.88 6.30
C PRO A 254 -1.65 -30.08 5.48
N GLY A 255 -0.51 -29.99 4.82
CA GLY A 255 0.00 -31.06 3.99
C GLY A 255 1.12 -30.65 3.06
N ILE A 256 1.53 -31.64 2.27
CA ILE A 256 2.47 -31.47 1.16
C ILE A 256 1.71 -31.76 -0.11
N TYR A 257 1.81 -30.86 -1.04
CA TYR A 257 1.07 -30.89 -2.29
C TYR A 257 2.02 -30.77 -3.47
N PHE A 258 1.81 -31.61 -4.48
CA PHE A 258 2.52 -31.53 -5.75
C PHE A 258 1.65 -30.86 -6.80
N ASN A 259 2.28 -30.06 -7.68
CA ASN A 259 1.58 -29.36 -8.76
C ASN A 259 0.46 -28.42 -8.26
N THR A 260 0.78 -27.59 -7.26
CA THR A 260 -0.15 -26.58 -6.73
C THR A 260 -0.12 -25.34 -7.59
N VAL A 261 -1.31 -24.83 -7.95
CA VAL A 261 -1.48 -23.55 -8.66
C VAL A 261 -2.01 -22.52 -7.69
N ILE A 262 -1.39 -21.33 -7.66
CA ILE A 262 -1.92 -20.19 -6.94
C ILE A 262 -2.51 -19.22 -7.96
N CYS A 263 -3.81 -18.95 -7.80
CA CYS A 263 -4.51 -17.89 -8.49
C CYS A 263 -4.68 -16.70 -7.54
N ASP A 264 -4.40 -15.48 -8.02
CA ASP A 264 -4.46 -14.25 -7.23
C ASP A 264 -5.30 -13.19 -7.94
N PHE A 265 -6.12 -12.45 -7.18
CA PHE A 265 -6.91 -11.36 -7.72
C PHE A 265 -6.06 -10.12 -7.96
N GLU A 266 -6.08 -9.58 -9.18
CA GLU A 266 -5.39 -8.35 -9.47
C GLU A 266 -6.06 -7.15 -8.76
N SER A 267 -5.44 -6.67 -7.67
CA SER A 267 -5.92 -5.52 -6.90
C SER A 267 -7.35 -5.69 -6.38
N LEU A 268 -7.65 -6.79 -5.68
CA LEU A 268 -8.99 -7.17 -5.24
C LEU A 268 -9.82 -6.00 -4.70
N TYR A 269 -9.33 -5.28 -3.69
CA TYR A 269 -10.11 -4.21 -3.08
C TYR A 269 -10.38 -3.03 -4.01
N ALA A 270 -9.41 -2.66 -4.85
CA ALA A 270 -9.62 -1.63 -5.87
C ALA A 270 -10.62 -2.09 -6.94
N SER A 271 -10.62 -3.39 -7.26
CA SER A 271 -11.60 -4.00 -8.15
C SER A 271 -13.00 -4.02 -7.52
N CYS A 272 -13.12 -4.34 -6.22
CA CYS A 272 -14.40 -4.23 -5.50
C CYS A 272 -14.92 -2.78 -5.51
N ILE A 273 -14.07 -1.80 -5.25
CA ILE A 273 -14.43 -0.37 -5.27
C ILE A 273 -15.03 -0.01 -6.63
N ASP A 274 -14.38 -0.42 -7.70
CA ASP A 274 -14.82 -0.14 -9.06
C ASP A 274 -16.09 -0.92 -9.46
N SER A 275 -16.04 -2.27 -9.41
CA SER A 275 -17.11 -3.12 -9.97
C SER A 275 -18.42 -3.04 -9.19
N PHE A 276 -18.34 -2.84 -7.87
CA PHE A 276 -19.53 -2.73 -7.00
C PHE A 276 -19.87 -1.30 -6.60
N ASN A 277 -19.32 -0.31 -7.28
CA ASN A 277 -19.65 1.10 -7.07
C ASN A 277 -19.48 1.58 -5.62
N LEU A 278 -18.39 1.17 -4.94
CA LEU A 278 -18.14 1.50 -3.54
C LEU A 278 -17.49 2.88 -3.41
N SER A 279 -18.24 3.83 -2.88
CA SER A 279 -17.81 5.22 -2.68
C SER A 279 -18.43 5.79 -1.42
N TYR A 280 -17.89 6.89 -0.96
CA TYR A 280 -18.35 7.61 0.25
C TYR A 280 -19.84 7.97 0.19
N GLU A 281 -20.35 8.32 -0.99
CA GLU A 281 -21.73 8.75 -1.24
C GLU A 281 -22.65 7.65 -1.78
N THR A 282 -22.08 6.48 -2.13
CA THR A 282 -22.87 5.37 -2.69
C THR A 282 -23.16 4.27 -1.67
N VAL A 283 -22.28 4.06 -0.70
CA VAL A 283 -22.55 3.15 0.43
C VAL A 283 -23.55 3.82 1.36
N ASP A 284 -24.65 3.13 1.67
CA ASP A 284 -25.76 3.63 2.50
C ASP A 284 -26.28 5.00 2.02
N CYS A 285 -26.60 5.09 0.72
CA CYS A 285 -27.18 6.29 0.13
C CYS A 285 -28.63 6.51 0.61
N GLU A 286 -29.14 7.74 0.46
CA GLU A 286 -30.49 8.12 0.94
C GLU A 286 -31.64 7.65 0.02
N HIS A 287 -31.34 6.98 -1.12
CA HIS A 287 -32.35 6.54 -2.07
C HIS A 287 -33.07 5.27 -1.59
N SER A 288 -34.37 5.35 -1.35
CA SER A 288 -35.18 4.23 -0.86
C SER A 288 -35.17 2.99 -1.76
N ASN A 289 -35.10 3.19 -3.08
CA ASN A 289 -35.03 2.09 -4.06
C ASN A 289 -33.66 1.41 -4.15
N CYS A 290 -32.65 1.91 -3.45
CA CYS A 290 -31.32 1.27 -3.39
C CYS A 290 -31.19 0.28 -2.21
N ILE A 291 -32.10 0.30 -1.25
CA ILE A 291 -32.03 -0.50 0.00
C ILE A 291 -31.96 -2.01 -0.26
N GLU A 292 -32.54 -2.48 -1.36
CA GLU A 292 -32.51 -3.90 -1.74
C GLU A 292 -31.17 -4.35 -2.31
N ASN A 293 -30.29 -3.42 -2.76
CA ASN A 293 -28.97 -3.76 -3.26
C ASN A 293 -27.99 -3.94 -2.11
N LYS A 294 -28.19 -5.02 -1.35
CA LYS A 294 -27.47 -5.33 -0.11
C LYS A 294 -25.99 -5.60 -0.33
N ILE A 295 -25.18 -5.17 0.64
CA ILE A 295 -23.75 -5.49 0.71
C ILE A 295 -23.58 -6.86 1.38
N PRO A 296 -22.80 -7.78 0.81
CA PRO A 296 -22.54 -9.07 1.45
C PRO A 296 -21.84 -8.90 2.81
N ASP A 297 -22.28 -9.65 3.83
CA ASP A 297 -21.72 -9.65 5.19
C ASP A 297 -21.72 -8.30 5.93
N PHE A 298 -22.57 -7.37 5.50
CA PHE A 298 -22.68 -6.05 6.11
C PHE A 298 -24.13 -5.56 6.08
N GLU A 299 -24.59 -4.94 7.14
CA GLU A 299 -25.93 -4.32 7.18
C GLU A 299 -25.91 -2.97 6.47
N GLY A 300 -25.87 -3.01 5.16
CA GLY A 300 -25.82 -1.81 4.33
C GLY A 300 -26.20 -2.11 2.89
N HIS A 301 -26.26 -1.09 2.07
CA HIS A 301 -26.58 -1.17 0.66
C HIS A 301 -25.71 -0.26 -0.20
N VAL A 302 -25.71 -0.48 -1.52
CA VAL A 302 -24.98 0.35 -2.48
C VAL A 302 -25.95 1.03 -3.44
N CYS A 303 -25.68 2.28 -3.75
CA CYS A 303 -26.45 3.08 -4.69
C CYS A 303 -26.47 2.48 -6.11
N THR A 304 -27.67 2.34 -6.66
CA THR A 304 -27.91 1.93 -8.07
C THR A 304 -28.26 3.09 -8.97
N GLN A 305 -28.45 4.31 -8.42
CA GLN A 305 -28.90 5.48 -9.15
C GLN A 305 -27.78 6.29 -9.77
N ARG A 306 -26.59 6.23 -9.20
CA ARG A 306 -25.44 7.00 -9.66
C ARG A 306 -24.12 6.30 -9.38
N ARG A 307 -23.13 6.62 -10.17
CA ARG A 307 -21.75 6.18 -9.98
C ARG A 307 -21.03 7.07 -8.96
N GLY A 308 -20.28 6.46 -8.05
CA GLY A 308 -19.57 7.17 -7.01
C GLY A 308 -18.20 7.69 -7.47
N PHE A 309 -17.79 8.86 -6.95
CA PHE A 309 -16.52 9.48 -7.35
C PHE A 309 -15.31 8.60 -7.01
N TYR A 310 -15.33 7.94 -5.86
CA TYR A 310 -14.21 7.09 -5.45
C TYR A 310 -14.09 5.85 -6.32
N ALA A 311 -15.23 5.26 -6.70
CA ALA A 311 -15.28 4.15 -7.66
C ALA A 311 -14.75 4.57 -9.04
N ILE A 312 -15.09 5.78 -9.50
CA ILE A 312 -14.58 6.35 -10.76
C ILE A 312 -13.05 6.51 -10.69
N LEU A 313 -12.54 7.18 -9.66
CA LEU A 313 -11.11 7.49 -9.55
C LEU A 313 -10.25 6.22 -9.41
N ILE A 314 -10.60 5.35 -8.46
CA ILE A 314 -9.85 4.12 -8.22
C ILE A 314 -9.99 3.15 -9.42
N GLY A 315 -11.19 3.06 -10.00
CA GLY A 315 -11.44 2.27 -11.21
C GLY A 315 -10.59 2.72 -12.39
N ALA A 316 -10.51 4.01 -12.66
CA ALA A 316 -9.71 4.55 -13.75
C ALA A 316 -8.20 4.27 -13.56
N LEU A 317 -7.67 4.44 -12.34
CA LEU A 317 -6.27 4.10 -12.04
C LEU A 317 -5.99 2.59 -12.16
N LYS A 318 -6.96 1.76 -11.74
CA LYS A 318 -6.90 0.30 -11.88
C LYS A 318 -6.82 -0.11 -13.36
N GLU A 319 -7.72 0.41 -14.19
CA GLU A 319 -7.75 0.09 -15.62
C GLU A 319 -6.43 0.48 -16.32
N LEU A 320 -5.96 1.71 -16.07
CA LEU A 320 -4.66 2.16 -16.62
C LEU A 320 -3.50 1.25 -16.20
N ARG A 321 -3.48 0.85 -14.92
CA ARG A 321 -2.43 -0.05 -14.45
C ARG A 321 -2.49 -1.43 -15.09
N ILE A 322 -3.67 -2.08 -15.03
CA ILE A 322 -3.81 -3.50 -15.41
C ILE A 322 -3.72 -3.66 -16.93
N LYS A 323 -4.42 -2.81 -17.68
CA LYS A 323 -4.54 -2.97 -19.14
C LYS A 323 -3.39 -2.33 -19.91
N LEU A 324 -2.78 -1.25 -19.40
CA LEU A 324 -1.75 -0.52 -20.13
C LEU A 324 -0.36 -0.62 -19.46
N PHE A 325 -0.16 0.03 -18.30
CA PHE A 325 1.20 0.26 -17.79
C PHE A 325 1.89 -1.01 -17.26
N LYS A 326 1.15 -1.98 -16.71
CA LYS A 326 1.74 -3.26 -16.26
C LYS A 326 2.21 -4.13 -17.44
N PRO A 327 1.45 -4.34 -18.52
CA PRO A 327 1.92 -4.99 -19.74
C PRO A 327 3.05 -4.20 -20.42
N ALA A 328 2.89 -2.89 -20.63
CA ALA A 328 3.88 -2.02 -21.28
C ALA A 328 5.24 -2.04 -20.57
N SER A 329 5.28 -2.18 -19.24
CA SER A 329 6.55 -2.26 -18.49
C SER A 329 7.41 -3.47 -18.86
N LYS A 330 6.84 -4.51 -19.47
CA LYS A 330 7.50 -5.75 -19.88
C LYS A 330 7.64 -5.88 -21.39
N ASP A 331 7.14 -4.92 -22.16
CA ASP A 331 7.08 -4.98 -23.60
C ASP A 331 8.40 -4.56 -24.24
N ALA A 332 9.08 -5.52 -24.86
CA ALA A 332 10.36 -5.28 -25.52
C ALA A 332 10.26 -4.43 -26.80
N THR A 333 9.05 -4.22 -27.36
CA THR A 333 8.85 -3.39 -28.56
C THR A 333 8.85 -1.89 -28.26
N LEU A 334 8.69 -1.50 -27.01
CA LEU A 334 8.74 -0.11 -26.54
C LEU A 334 10.19 0.38 -26.40
N THR A 335 10.39 1.68 -26.54
CA THR A 335 11.67 2.33 -26.23
C THR A 335 12.03 2.17 -24.75
N GLU A 336 13.28 2.37 -24.42
CA GLU A 336 13.74 2.31 -23.02
C GLU A 336 13.03 3.35 -22.15
N GLU A 337 12.82 4.56 -22.66
CA GLU A 337 12.10 5.63 -21.97
C GLU A 337 10.65 5.24 -21.71
N GLU A 338 9.93 4.75 -22.71
CA GLU A 338 8.54 4.32 -22.57
C GLU A 338 8.39 3.19 -21.55
N ARG A 339 9.30 2.20 -21.57
CA ARG A 339 9.32 1.13 -20.54
C ARG A 339 9.61 1.64 -19.14
N ARG A 340 10.52 2.61 -19.00
CA ARG A 340 10.82 3.23 -17.69
C ARG A 340 9.62 3.96 -17.14
N ILE A 341 8.95 4.78 -17.95
CA ILE A 341 7.72 5.47 -17.57
C ILE A 341 6.63 4.45 -17.21
N ALA A 342 6.41 3.43 -18.03
CA ALA A 342 5.42 2.40 -17.76
C ALA A 342 5.74 1.63 -16.46
N THR A 343 7.01 1.34 -16.19
CA THR A 343 7.46 0.65 -14.96
C THR A 343 7.23 1.52 -13.73
N ALA A 344 7.64 2.78 -13.76
CA ALA A 344 7.46 3.73 -12.67
C ALA A 344 5.97 3.96 -12.39
N THR A 345 5.17 4.19 -13.44
CA THR A 345 3.72 4.36 -13.34
C THR A 345 3.04 3.11 -12.78
N SER A 346 3.35 1.92 -13.29
CA SER A 346 2.75 0.66 -12.81
C SER A 346 3.05 0.39 -11.33
N LYS A 347 4.30 0.64 -10.87
CA LYS A 347 4.70 0.53 -9.46
C LYS A 347 3.95 1.55 -8.58
N LEU A 348 3.89 2.80 -9.02
CA LEU A 348 3.19 3.87 -8.32
C LEU A 348 1.69 3.58 -8.17
N LEU A 349 1.02 3.25 -9.28
CA LEU A 349 -0.40 2.92 -9.27
C LEU A 349 -0.70 1.72 -8.37
N LYS A 350 0.20 0.72 -8.31
CA LYS A 350 0.08 -0.39 -7.36
C LYS A 350 0.02 0.10 -5.91
N LEU A 351 0.89 1.04 -5.51
CA LEU A 351 0.90 1.60 -4.15
C LEU A 351 -0.40 2.34 -3.83
N ILE A 352 -0.90 3.16 -4.75
CA ILE A 352 -2.16 3.89 -4.60
C ILE A 352 -3.33 2.91 -4.44
N LEU A 353 -3.44 1.92 -5.33
CA LEU A 353 -4.52 0.93 -5.34
C LEU A 353 -4.53 0.04 -4.09
N VAL A 354 -3.36 -0.41 -3.64
CA VAL A 354 -3.24 -1.18 -2.38
C VAL A 354 -3.64 -0.34 -1.16
N SER A 355 -3.37 0.96 -1.19
CA SER A 355 -3.68 1.87 -0.08
C SER A 355 -5.13 2.38 -0.10
N SER A 356 -5.86 2.25 -1.21
CA SER A 356 -7.22 2.78 -1.39
C SER A 356 -8.21 2.27 -0.34
N TYR A 357 -8.09 1.02 0.10
CA TYR A 357 -8.85 0.49 1.23
C TYR A 357 -8.32 1.01 2.58
N GLY A 358 -7.01 0.94 2.80
CA GLY A 358 -6.40 1.24 4.10
C GLY A 358 -6.67 2.66 4.60
N VAL A 359 -6.81 3.63 3.70
CA VAL A 359 -7.11 5.03 4.05
C VAL A 359 -8.54 5.20 4.56
N THR A 360 -9.50 4.41 4.07
CA THR A 360 -10.90 4.46 4.50
C THR A 360 -11.13 3.91 5.91
N VAL A 361 -10.15 3.18 6.46
CA VAL A 361 -10.24 2.59 7.80
C VAL A 361 -9.94 3.61 8.90
N ARG A 362 -8.91 4.46 8.74
CA ARG A 362 -8.37 5.23 9.88
C ARG A 362 -7.69 6.55 9.55
N ILE A 363 -7.61 6.96 8.29
CA ILE A 363 -6.89 8.19 7.94
C ILE A 363 -7.83 9.39 8.09
N HIS A 364 -7.46 10.36 8.94
CA HIS A 364 -8.23 11.59 9.13
C HIS A 364 -8.50 12.30 7.79
N GLY A 365 -9.74 12.67 7.56
CA GLY A 365 -10.20 13.27 6.31
C GLY A 365 -10.38 12.30 5.14
N LEU A 366 -10.23 10.96 5.36
CA LEU A 366 -10.53 9.90 4.39
C LEU A 366 -11.20 8.69 5.04
N ALA A 367 -11.23 8.62 6.37
CA ALA A 367 -11.86 7.52 7.08
C ALA A 367 -13.37 7.51 6.85
N CYS A 368 -13.91 6.34 6.47
CA CYS A 368 -15.32 6.06 6.33
C CYS A 368 -15.57 4.57 6.67
N PRO A 369 -15.86 4.23 7.92
CA PRO A 369 -16.01 2.85 8.37
C PRO A 369 -17.03 2.04 7.56
N PRO A 370 -18.22 2.56 7.19
CA PRO A 370 -19.17 1.83 6.34
C PRO A 370 -18.56 1.45 4.98
N LEU A 371 -17.84 2.38 4.33
CA LEU A 371 -17.15 2.11 3.08
C LEU A 371 -16.05 1.04 3.25
N ALA A 372 -15.27 1.12 4.33
CA ALA A 372 -14.23 0.14 4.62
C ALA A 372 -14.81 -1.27 4.82
N GLU A 373 -15.95 -1.40 5.51
CA GLU A 373 -16.65 -2.68 5.73
C GLU A 373 -17.28 -3.21 4.45
N ALA A 374 -17.86 -2.35 3.62
CA ALA A 374 -18.37 -2.71 2.31
C ALA A 374 -17.27 -3.31 1.42
N ILE A 375 -16.10 -2.68 1.34
CA ILE A 375 -14.97 -3.17 0.55
C ILE A 375 -14.53 -4.56 1.00
N THR A 376 -14.36 -4.78 2.30
CA THR A 376 -13.96 -6.09 2.81
C THR A 376 -15.09 -7.12 2.77
N GLY A 377 -16.35 -6.71 2.90
CA GLY A 377 -17.53 -7.55 2.71
C GLY A 377 -17.58 -8.17 1.33
N TYR A 378 -17.45 -7.36 0.29
CA TYR A 378 -17.35 -7.84 -1.09
C TYR A 378 -16.10 -8.70 -1.31
N GLY A 379 -14.95 -8.32 -0.77
CA GLY A 379 -13.73 -9.15 -0.86
C GLY A 379 -13.91 -10.54 -0.27
N ARG A 380 -14.55 -10.65 0.90
CA ARG A 380 -14.89 -11.94 1.53
C ARG A 380 -15.88 -12.75 0.70
N TYR A 381 -16.90 -12.09 0.17
CA TYR A 381 -17.91 -12.70 -0.68
C TYR A 381 -17.29 -13.30 -1.95
N ILE A 382 -16.47 -12.52 -2.65
CA ILE A 382 -15.79 -12.96 -3.89
C ILE A 382 -14.91 -14.17 -3.63
N LEU A 383 -14.09 -14.14 -2.57
CA LEU A 383 -13.22 -15.27 -2.24
C LEU A 383 -14.03 -16.54 -1.95
N ARG A 384 -15.15 -16.45 -1.20
CA ARG A 384 -16.02 -17.60 -0.91
C ARG A 384 -16.71 -18.14 -2.15
N GLU A 385 -17.25 -17.27 -3.00
CA GLU A 385 -17.91 -17.69 -4.22
C GLU A 385 -16.92 -18.31 -5.20
N SER A 386 -15.72 -17.73 -5.35
CA SER A 386 -14.67 -18.31 -6.19
C SER A 386 -14.20 -19.66 -5.69
N TRP A 387 -14.16 -19.85 -4.36
CA TRP A 387 -13.90 -21.16 -3.75
C TRP A 387 -14.98 -22.18 -4.11
N LYS A 388 -16.28 -21.84 -3.97
CA LYS A 388 -17.40 -22.70 -4.36
C LYS A 388 -17.39 -23.03 -5.84
N MET A 389 -17.11 -22.04 -6.71
CA MET A 389 -17.01 -22.25 -8.15
C MET A 389 -15.89 -23.25 -8.48
N ALA A 390 -14.73 -23.11 -7.82
CA ALA A 390 -13.65 -24.08 -7.98
C ALA A 390 -14.06 -25.51 -7.56
N GLU A 391 -14.75 -25.67 -6.42
CA GLU A 391 -15.25 -26.98 -5.97
C GLU A 391 -16.30 -27.58 -6.94
N GLN A 392 -17.18 -26.76 -7.51
CA GLN A 392 -18.18 -27.18 -8.50
C GLN A 392 -17.56 -27.69 -9.80
N GLU A 393 -16.42 -27.13 -10.20
CA GLU A 393 -15.62 -27.59 -11.35
C GLU A 393 -14.74 -28.80 -11.03
N GLY A 394 -14.86 -29.36 -9.83
CA GLY A 394 -14.03 -30.48 -9.39
C GLY A 394 -12.60 -30.13 -9.00
N LEU A 395 -12.27 -28.85 -8.90
CA LEU A 395 -11.02 -28.40 -8.31
C LEU A 395 -11.04 -28.59 -6.80
N ARG A 396 -9.86 -28.78 -6.22
CA ARG A 396 -9.68 -28.89 -4.77
C ARG A 396 -8.94 -27.66 -4.25
N PRO A 397 -9.64 -26.64 -3.72
CA PRO A 397 -8.98 -25.54 -3.04
C PRO A 397 -8.38 -26.00 -1.70
N LEU A 398 -7.14 -25.59 -1.44
CA LEU A 398 -6.36 -25.99 -0.26
C LEU A 398 -6.28 -24.88 0.79
N TYR A 399 -6.23 -23.64 0.33
CA TYR A 399 -6.02 -22.45 1.13
C TYR A 399 -6.50 -21.21 0.39
N GLY A 400 -7.03 -20.24 1.13
CA GLY A 400 -7.42 -18.93 0.61
C GLY A 400 -6.94 -17.81 1.53
N ASP A 401 -6.24 -16.82 0.99
CA ASP A 401 -5.73 -15.72 1.80
C ASP A 401 -6.01 -14.37 1.16
N THR A 402 -7.05 -13.71 1.64
CA THR A 402 -7.48 -12.38 1.21
C THR A 402 -7.89 -12.31 -0.26
N ASP A 403 -6.95 -12.48 -1.16
CA ASP A 403 -7.03 -12.32 -2.62
C ASP A 403 -6.47 -13.51 -3.40
N SER A 404 -6.06 -14.58 -2.72
CA SER A 404 -5.45 -15.75 -3.38
C SER A 404 -6.17 -17.06 -3.08
N LEU A 405 -6.17 -17.97 -4.06
CA LEU A 405 -6.65 -19.34 -3.99
C LEU A 405 -5.54 -20.31 -4.36
N PHE A 406 -5.32 -21.31 -3.51
CA PHE A 406 -4.36 -22.41 -3.72
C PHE A 406 -5.14 -23.64 -4.19
N LEU A 407 -4.84 -24.13 -5.38
CA LEU A 407 -5.54 -25.21 -6.03
C LEU A 407 -4.62 -26.43 -6.16
N ASP A 408 -5.10 -27.61 -5.70
CA ASP A 408 -4.40 -28.86 -5.79
C ASP A 408 -4.51 -29.45 -7.21
N LYS A 409 -3.38 -29.69 -7.89
CA LYS A 409 -3.29 -30.39 -9.19
C LYS A 409 -4.25 -29.86 -10.26
N ALA A 410 -4.54 -28.58 -10.27
CA ALA A 410 -5.44 -27.97 -11.24
C ALA A 410 -4.85 -28.02 -12.66
N SER A 411 -5.66 -28.48 -13.64
CA SER A 411 -5.28 -28.45 -15.05
C SER A 411 -5.34 -27.02 -15.62
N GLU A 412 -4.70 -26.80 -16.77
CA GLU A 412 -4.73 -25.49 -17.44
C GLU A 412 -6.17 -25.11 -17.84
N GLU A 413 -6.96 -26.09 -18.31
CA GLU A 413 -8.34 -25.89 -18.73
C GLU A 413 -9.22 -25.53 -17.54
N GLN A 414 -9.09 -26.20 -16.41
CA GLN A 414 -9.84 -25.90 -15.19
C GLN A 414 -9.49 -24.50 -14.63
N VAL A 415 -8.20 -24.15 -14.64
CA VAL A 415 -7.76 -22.80 -14.22
C VAL A 415 -8.30 -21.74 -15.16
N ALA A 416 -8.24 -21.96 -16.47
CA ALA A 416 -8.79 -21.01 -17.46
C ALA A 416 -10.29 -20.85 -17.30
N TRP A 417 -11.03 -21.95 -17.07
CA TRP A 417 -12.46 -21.91 -16.79
C TRP A 417 -12.76 -21.06 -15.54
N LEU A 418 -12.07 -21.30 -14.41
CA LEU A 418 -12.28 -20.55 -13.17
C LEU A 418 -12.02 -19.05 -13.38
N ILE A 419 -10.95 -18.70 -14.08
CA ILE A 419 -10.63 -17.30 -14.44
C ILE A 419 -11.77 -16.68 -15.25
N GLY A 420 -12.28 -17.39 -16.25
CA GLY A 420 -13.41 -16.95 -17.09
C GLY A 420 -14.69 -16.77 -16.28
N ALA A 421 -15.05 -17.74 -15.46
CA ALA A 421 -16.24 -17.72 -14.63
C ALA A 421 -16.22 -16.59 -13.58
N VAL A 422 -15.07 -16.33 -12.97
CA VAL A 422 -14.87 -15.18 -12.05
C VAL A 422 -15.02 -13.86 -12.81
N ARG A 423 -14.47 -13.77 -14.03
CA ARG A 423 -14.57 -12.58 -14.87
C ARG A 423 -16.02 -12.29 -15.25
N GLU A 424 -16.76 -13.31 -15.68
CA GLU A 424 -18.16 -13.19 -16.06
C GLU A 424 -19.05 -12.78 -14.87
N LYS A 425 -18.88 -13.43 -13.73
CA LYS A 425 -19.73 -13.19 -12.56
C LYS A 425 -19.48 -11.87 -11.85
N PHE A 426 -18.23 -11.43 -11.75
CA PHE A 426 -17.84 -10.30 -10.87
C PHE A 426 -17.19 -9.13 -11.60
N ASP A 427 -16.85 -9.29 -12.88
CA ASP A 427 -16.03 -8.32 -13.63
C ASP A 427 -14.65 -8.08 -12.97
N LEU A 428 -14.05 -9.12 -12.36
CA LEU A 428 -12.75 -9.06 -11.71
C LEU A 428 -11.70 -9.87 -12.47
N TYR A 429 -10.44 -9.47 -12.29
CA TYR A 429 -9.31 -10.17 -12.87
C TYR A 429 -8.71 -11.14 -11.85
N LEU A 430 -8.88 -12.44 -12.10
CA LEU A 430 -8.15 -13.51 -11.44
C LEU A 430 -7.04 -13.95 -12.40
N ALA A 431 -5.83 -14.18 -11.90
CA ALA A 431 -4.70 -14.61 -12.72
C ALA A 431 -3.85 -15.66 -11.98
N VAL A 432 -3.16 -16.51 -12.74
CA VAL A 432 -2.15 -17.40 -12.14
C VAL A 432 -0.96 -16.56 -11.69
N ASP A 433 -0.71 -16.53 -10.37
CA ASP A 433 0.46 -15.89 -9.78
C ASP A 433 1.68 -16.82 -9.80
N LYS A 434 1.49 -18.07 -9.34
CA LYS A 434 2.58 -19.03 -9.19
C LYS A 434 2.13 -20.47 -9.43
N ARG A 435 3.11 -21.29 -9.81
CA ARG A 435 2.95 -22.74 -9.91
C ARG A 435 4.07 -23.40 -9.10
N TYR A 436 3.66 -24.24 -8.17
CA TYR A 436 4.59 -25.01 -7.36
C TYR A 436 4.67 -26.45 -7.85
N ARG A 437 5.88 -26.94 -8.02
CA ARG A 437 6.14 -28.37 -8.16
C ARG A 437 5.85 -29.09 -6.85
N LEU A 438 6.26 -28.49 -5.73
CA LEU A 438 5.99 -28.95 -4.37
C LEU A 438 5.64 -27.74 -3.49
N CYS A 439 4.52 -27.82 -2.77
CA CYS A 439 4.08 -26.80 -1.83
C CYS A 439 3.82 -27.42 -0.46
N VAL A 440 4.29 -26.78 0.60
CA VAL A 440 4.07 -27.18 1.99
C VAL A 440 3.20 -26.15 2.68
N LEU A 441 2.02 -26.57 3.14
CA LEU A 441 1.06 -25.76 3.88
C LEU A 441 1.04 -26.19 5.35
N PRO A 442 1.63 -25.39 6.28
CA PRO A 442 1.46 -25.60 7.72
C PRO A 442 0.05 -25.24 8.18
N LYS A 443 -0.32 -25.61 9.42
CA LYS A 443 -1.57 -25.18 10.05
C LYS A 443 -1.68 -23.65 10.20
N ALA A 444 -0.55 -22.96 10.26
CA ALA A 444 -0.50 -21.52 10.46
C ALA A 444 -0.94 -20.76 9.21
N LYS A 445 -1.93 -19.91 9.35
CA LYS A 445 -2.35 -18.96 8.30
C LYS A 445 -1.19 -18.01 7.95
N LYS A 446 -1.12 -17.59 6.69
CA LYS A 446 -0.12 -16.64 6.15
C LYS A 446 1.33 -17.16 6.26
N ALA A 447 1.50 -18.48 6.31
CA ALA A 447 2.80 -19.12 6.34
C ALA A 447 2.77 -20.33 5.40
N TYR A 448 3.65 -20.37 4.42
CA TYR A 448 3.84 -21.51 3.51
C TYR A 448 5.20 -21.40 2.83
N PHE A 449 5.64 -22.49 2.25
CA PHE A 449 6.83 -22.53 1.42
C PHE A 449 6.74 -23.66 0.38
N GLY A 450 7.54 -23.56 -0.64
CA GLY A 450 7.55 -24.57 -1.68
C GLY A 450 8.65 -24.35 -2.71
N ILE A 451 8.64 -25.21 -3.71
CA ILE A 451 9.57 -25.18 -4.84
C ILE A 451 8.78 -24.88 -6.10
N LEU A 452 9.11 -23.80 -6.77
CA LEU A 452 8.51 -23.42 -8.05
C LEU A 452 8.88 -24.43 -9.16
N LEU A 453 8.23 -24.35 -10.31
CA LEU A 453 8.49 -25.26 -11.44
C LEU A 453 9.95 -25.20 -11.93
N ASP A 454 10.58 -24.03 -11.85
CA ASP A 454 11.99 -23.82 -12.22
C ASP A 454 13.00 -24.34 -11.18
N GLY A 455 12.52 -24.85 -10.05
CA GLY A 455 13.34 -25.34 -8.94
C GLY A 455 13.68 -24.28 -7.89
N THR A 456 13.23 -23.04 -8.07
CA THR A 456 13.49 -21.95 -7.12
C THR A 456 12.66 -22.11 -5.85
N PRO A 457 13.27 -22.03 -4.63
CA PRO A 457 12.53 -21.96 -3.38
C PRO A 457 11.73 -20.66 -3.24
N ASP A 458 10.47 -20.75 -2.86
CA ASP A 458 9.63 -19.60 -2.47
C ASP A 458 9.12 -19.80 -1.04
N ILE A 459 9.34 -18.79 -0.18
CA ILE A 459 9.07 -18.85 1.26
C ILE A 459 8.26 -17.63 1.66
N LYS A 460 7.09 -17.85 2.27
CA LYS A 460 6.18 -16.80 2.70
C LYS A 460 5.78 -16.94 4.17
N GLY A 461 5.95 -15.87 4.94
CA GLY A 461 5.41 -15.73 6.30
C GLY A 461 5.89 -16.75 7.34
N VAL A 462 6.81 -17.66 6.99
CA VAL A 462 7.34 -18.69 7.88
C VAL A 462 8.21 -18.09 8.97
N THR A 463 7.98 -18.49 10.22
CA THR A 463 8.67 -17.93 11.39
C THR A 463 10.19 -18.07 11.29
N ALA A 464 10.67 -19.23 10.81
CA ALA A 464 12.11 -19.49 10.65
C ALA A 464 12.82 -18.52 9.67
N ALA A 465 12.09 -17.91 8.73
CA ALA A 465 12.63 -16.99 7.73
C ALA A 465 12.34 -15.51 8.02
N LYS A 466 11.63 -15.18 9.11
CA LYS A 466 11.30 -13.78 9.45
C LYS A 466 12.52 -13.03 9.98
N SER A 467 12.50 -11.71 9.83
CA SER A 467 13.56 -10.80 10.30
C SER A 467 13.79 -10.84 11.83
N ASN A 468 12.80 -11.34 12.59
CA ASN A 468 12.89 -11.52 14.04
C ASN A 468 13.41 -12.92 14.45
N SER A 469 13.87 -13.75 13.51
CA SER A 469 14.63 -14.97 13.76
C SER A 469 16.13 -14.68 13.68
N SER A 470 16.95 -15.51 14.36
CA SER A 470 18.42 -15.38 14.19
C SER A 470 18.85 -15.76 12.78
N GLY A 471 19.94 -15.17 12.31
CA GLY A 471 20.54 -15.54 11.02
C GLY A 471 20.81 -17.03 10.91
N TYR A 472 21.21 -17.67 12.01
CA TYR A 472 21.43 -19.10 12.10
C TYR A 472 20.17 -19.91 11.79
N THR A 473 19.04 -19.59 12.43
CA THR A 473 17.76 -20.27 12.20
C THR A 473 17.31 -20.12 10.75
N ALA A 474 17.43 -18.92 10.19
CA ALA A 474 17.06 -18.63 8.80
C ALA A 474 17.94 -19.39 7.80
N ARG A 475 19.24 -19.53 8.08
CA ARG A 475 20.17 -20.30 7.24
C ARG A 475 19.85 -21.79 7.27
N VAL A 476 19.69 -22.39 8.45
CA VAL A 476 19.34 -23.80 8.60
C VAL A 476 18.02 -24.13 7.91
N PHE A 477 17.03 -23.27 8.06
CA PHE A 477 15.74 -23.44 7.37
C PHE A 477 15.89 -23.42 5.85
N ARG A 478 16.65 -22.46 5.29
CA ARG A 478 16.93 -22.43 3.83
C ARG A 478 17.63 -23.68 3.35
N GLN A 479 18.65 -24.16 4.07
CA GLN A 479 19.31 -25.43 3.75
C GLN A 479 18.31 -26.60 3.72
N CYS A 480 17.38 -26.66 4.68
CA CYS A 480 16.32 -27.68 4.65
C CYS A 480 15.39 -27.55 3.44
N VAL A 481 15.06 -26.32 3.01
CA VAL A 481 14.22 -26.09 1.83
C VAL A 481 14.97 -26.40 0.54
N GLU A 482 16.27 -26.14 0.47
CA GLU A 482 17.13 -26.50 -0.65
C GLU A 482 17.16 -28.00 -0.90
N GLU A 483 17.10 -28.85 0.15
CA GLU A 483 16.99 -30.31 0.00
C GLU A 483 15.71 -30.76 -0.72
N LEU A 484 14.69 -29.88 -0.79
CA LEU A 484 13.46 -30.13 -1.54
C LEU A 484 13.55 -29.65 -2.99
N SER A 485 14.55 -28.86 -3.36
CA SER A 485 14.66 -28.26 -4.70
C SER A 485 14.78 -29.26 -5.83
N THR A 486 15.28 -30.45 -5.55
CA THR A 486 15.45 -31.57 -6.52
C THR A 486 14.28 -32.54 -6.52
N VAL A 487 13.36 -32.45 -5.55
CA VAL A 487 12.26 -33.43 -5.37
C VAL A 487 11.24 -33.32 -6.52
N ARG A 488 11.01 -34.46 -7.21
CA ARG A 488 10.03 -34.60 -8.30
C ARG A 488 9.05 -35.74 -8.08
N SER A 489 9.38 -36.67 -7.15
CA SER A 489 8.56 -37.85 -6.85
C SER A 489 8.39 -38.03 -5.34
N GLN A 490 7.47 -38.90 -4.96
CA GLN A 490 7.25 -39.25 -3.57
C GLN A 490 8.49 -40.00 -2.97
N GLU A 491 9.19 -40.80 -3.76
CA GLU A 491 10.40 -41.46 -3.33
C GLU A 491 11.54 -40.50 -3.03
N GLU A 492 11.80 -39.57 -3.96
CA GLU A 492 12.78 -38.48 -3.78
C GLU A 492 12.43 -37.60 -2.57
N TYR A 493 11.14 -37.40 -2.31
CA TYR A 493 10.69 -36.70 -1.11
C TYR A 493 11.06 -37.43 0.17
N LEU A 494 10.90 -38.76 0.23
CA LEU A 494 11.28 -39.54 1.40
C LEU A 494 12.80 -39.46 1.66
N GLN A 495 13.62 -39.48 0.60
CA GLN A 495 15.06 -39.27 0.71
C GLN A 495 15.41 -37.87 1.19
N ALA A 496 14.76 -36.82 0.63
CA ALA A 496 14.95 -35.45 1.07
C ALA A 496 14.57 -35.26 2.55
N LYS A 497 13.51 -35.93 3.01
CA LYS A 497 13.10 -35.93 4.42
C LYS A 497 14.23 -36.46 5.35
N GLN A 498 14.99 -37.46 4.95
CA GLN A 498 16.14 -37.93 5.72
C GLN A 498 17.28 -36.92 5.71
N ARG A 499 17.61 -36.33 4.54
CA ARG A 499 18.65 -35.29 4.44
C ARG A 499 18.31 -34.08 5.29
N ILE A 500 17.05 -33.65 5.32
CA ILE A 500 16.58 -32.55 6.19
C ILE A 500 16.83 -32.88 7.67
N LYS A 501 16.54 -34.11 8.12
CA LYS A 501 16.83 -34.53 9.50
C LYS A 501 18.33 -34.49 9.80
N GLU A 502 19.19 -34.82 8.84
CA GLU A 502 20.65 -34.74 8.98
C GLU A 502 21.15 -33.30 9.06
N VAL A 503 20.64 -32.40 8.21
CA VAL A 503 20.92 -30.95 8.27
C VAL A 503 20.61 -30.40 9.65
N VAL A 504 19.44 -30.73 10.20
CA VAL A 504 19.03 -30.24 11.53
C VAL A 504 19.86 -30.86 12.65
N ARG A 505 20.17 -32.14 12.58
CA ARG A 505 21.05 -32.81 13.55
C ARG A 505 22.43 -32.14 13.60
N LYS A 506 23.03 -31.89 12.44
CA LYS A 506 24.30 -31.18 12.32
C LYS A 506 24.22 -29.79 12.91
N ALA A 507 23.17 -29.02 12.57
CA ALA A 507 22.95 -27.69 13.09
C ALA A 507 22.83 -27.66 14.63
N LEU A 508 22.10 -28.61 15.23
CA LEU A 508 22.00 -28.75 16.69
C LEU A 508 23.35 -29.13 17.34
N ALA A 509 24.13 -30.02 16.70
CA ALA A 509 25.47 -30.37 17.18
C ALA A 509 26.44 -29.15 17.10
N ASP A 510 26.35 -28.35 16.05
CA ASP A 510 27.18 -27.12 15.90
C ASP A 510 26.82 -26.06 16.92
N LEU A 511 25.51 -25.82 17.20
CA LEU A 511 25.07 -24.93 18.28
C LEU A 511 25.61 -25.38 19.65
N ARG A 512 25.39 -26.65 20.01
CA ARG A 512 25.83 -27.21 21.30
C ARG A 512 27.36 -27.23 21.44
N GLY A 513 28.05 -27.54 20.34
CA GLY A 513 29.52 -27.53 20.26
C GLY A 513 30.13 -26.13 20.11
N LYS A 514 29.28 -25.08 20.03
CA LYS A 514 29.71 -23.68 19.80
C LYS A 514 30.56 -23.51 18.53
N ARG A 515 30.32 -24.33 17.49
CA ARG A 515 30.97 -24.26 16.17
C ARG A 515 30.16 -23.38 15.22
N ILE A 516 29.90 -22.14 15.66
CA ILE A 516 29.05 -21.17 14.99
C ILE A 516 29.71 -19.80 15.04
N GLN A 517 29.37 -18.94 14.09
CA GLN A 517 29.84 -17.55 14.09
C GLN A 517 28.86 -16.66 14.88
N MET A 518 29.40 -15.63 15.55
CA MET A 518 28.61 -14.74 16.40
C MET A 518 27.56 -13.97 15.60
N GLU A 519 27.91 -13.59 14.39
CA GLU A 519 27.06 -12.85 13.45
C GLU A 519 25.78 -13.60 13.13
N ASP A 520 25.86 -14.93 13.01
CA ASP A 520 24.71 -15.79 12.75
C ASP A 520 23.69 -15.84 13.90
N LEU A 521 24.12 -15.51 15.11
CA LEU A 521 23.29 -15.50 16.31
C LEU A 521 22.54 -14.17 16.51
N THR A 522 22.78 -13.20 15.64
CA THR A 522 22.20 -11.87 15.78
C THR A 522 20.72 -11.85 15.42
N TYR A 523 19.94 -11.17 16.27
CA TYR A 523 18.56 -10.78 16.01
C TYR A 523 18.52 -9.31 15.65
N SER A 524 17.62 -8.94 14.74
CA SER A 524 17.33 -7.56 14.38
C SER A 524 15.87 -7.22 14.70
N ALA A 525 15.63 -6.07 15.33
CA ALA A 525 14.27 -5.63 15.62
C ALA A 525 14.12 -4.12 15.49
N ARG A 526 13.03 -3.69 14.87
CA ARG A 526 12.65 -2.29 14.76
C ARG A 526 11.94 -1.82 16.03
N LEU A 527 12.28 -0.62 16.51
CA LEU A 527 11.66 0.01 17.67
C LEU A 527 10.35 0.71 17.25
N TYR A 528 9.21 0.19 17.69
CA TYR A 528 7.89 0.73 17.35
C TYR A 528 7.44 1.88 18.24
N PHE A 529 8.01 2.01 19.44
CA PHE A 529 7.73 3.07 20.41
C PHE A 529 8.99 3.89 20.66
N ASP A 530 8.86 5.05 21.29
CA ASP A 530 10.02 5.82 21.73
C ASP A 530 10.86 4.98 22.71
N PRO A 531 12.13 4.71 22.38
CA PRO A 531 12.97 3.87 23.22
C PRO A 531 13.31 4.51 24.57
N ASN A 532 13.33 5.84 24.66
CA ASN A 532 13.65 6.55 25.91
C ASN A 532 12.50 6.37 26.93
N GLU A 533 11.24 6.50 26.48
CA GLU A 533 10.07 6.28 27.33
C GLU A 533 9.89 4.80 27.70
N LYS A 534 9.95 3.90 26.70
CA LYS A 534 9.76 2.47 26.90
C LYS A 534 10.88 1.81 27.69
N ALA A 535 12.13 2.19 27.45
CA ALA A 535 13.28 1.60 28.15
C ALA A 535 13.27 1.92 29.65
N GLN A 536 12.76 3.07 30.07
CA GLN A 536 12.65 3.44 31.47
C GLN A 536 11.51 2.71 32.21
N ASN A 537 10.40 2.42 31.54
CA ASN A 537 9.18 1.87 32.11
C ASN A 537 9.05 0.34 32.01
N ILE A 538 10.05 -0.37 31.50
CA ILE A 538 9.98 -1.83 31.31
C ILE A 538 10.00 -2.55 32.67
N LYS A 539 8.83 -3.00 33.11
CA LYS A 539 8.69 -3.97 34.21
C LYS A 539 9.09 -5.39 33.78
N THR A 540 8.97 -5.73 32.49
CA THR A 540 9.35 -7.03 31.89
C THR A 540 9.69 -6.84 30.40
N ALA A 541 10.77 -7.07 30.08
CA ALA A 541 11.57 -7.80 29.12
C ALA A 541 11.11 -7.93 27.66
N HIS A 542 10.67 -6.89 26.98
CA HIS A 542 10.78 -6.90 25.52
C HIS A 542 12.27 -6.78 25.14
N GLN A 543 12.84 -7.86 24.63
CA GLN A 543 14.28 -7.98 24.31
C GLN A 543 14.84 -6.82 23.48
N PRO A 544 14.16 -6.29 22.42
CA PRO A 544 14.65 -5.11 21.70
C PRO A 544 14.87 -3.89 22.58
N TYR A 545 13.99 -3.67 23.58
CA TYR A 545 14.12 -2.51 24.49
C TYR A 545 15.14 -2.74 25.61
N GLN A 546 15.44 -3.99 26.00
CA GLN A 546 16.61 -4.29 26.82
C GLN A 546 17.90 -3.91 26.09
N CYS A 547 17.99 -4.20 24.79
CA CYS A 547 19.10 -3.78 23.94
C CYS A 547 19.17 -2.26 23.84
N ALA A 548 18.05 -1.61 23.51
CA ALA A 548 17.97 -0.16 23.36
C ALA A 548 18.42 0.58 24.63
N LEU A 549 17.97 0.13 25.83
CA LEU A 549 18.39 0.74 27.10
C LEU A 549 19.90 0.66 27.32
N GLN A 550 20.53 -0.47 27.00
CA GLN A 550 21.98 -0.61 27.11
C GLN A 550 22.72 0.35 26.17
N LEU A 551 22.23 0.50 24.92
CA LEU A 551 22.80 1.42 23.94
C LEU A 551 22.64 2.90 24.37
N ILE A 552 21.45 3.28 24.86
CA ILE A 552 21.17 4.64 25.34
C ILE A 552 22.08 4.98 26.54
N ASN A 553 22.24 4.06 27.50
CA ASN A 553 23.12 4.27 28.67
C ASN A 553 24.60 4.41 28.28
N MET A 554 24.97 4.02 27.08
CA MET A 554 26.32 4.22 26.51
C MET A 554 26.41 5.45 25.59
N GLY A 555 25.38 6.30 25.59
CA GLY A 555 25.35 7.55 24.83
C GLY A 555 24.87 7.46 23.41
N LYS A 556 24.30 6.32 22.97
CA LYS A 556 23.75 6.20 21.62
C LYS A 556 22.35 6.81 21.54
N GLU A 557 22.14 7.75 20.66
CA GLU A 557 20.80 8.30 20.39
C GLU A 557 19.97 7.31 19.56
N LEU A 558 18.80 6.94 20.07
CA LEU A 558 17.85 6.07 19.39
C LEU A 558 16.48 6.74 19.30
N LYS A 559 15.82 6.55 18.14
CA LYS A 559 14.49 7.10 17.84
C LYS A 559 13.50 5.99 17.50
N ARG A 560 12.21 6.31 17.59
CA ARG A 560 11.15 5.45 17.05
C ARG A 560 11.43 5.17 15.57
N GLY A 561 11.43 3.90 15.19
CA GLY A 561 11.71 3.45 13.83
C GLY A 561 13.12 2.92 13.61
N ASP A 562 14.06 3.20 14.53
CA ASP A 562 15.41 2.64 14.46
C ASP A 562 15.41 1.13 14.65
N THR A 563 16.43 0.48 14.10
CA THR A 563 16.64 -0.96 14.22
C THR A 563 17.79 -1.22 15.18
N VAL A 564 17.55 -2.09 16.16
CA VAL A 564 18.60 -2.57 17.08
C VAL A 564 18.95 -4.02 16.78
N THR A 565 20.22 -4.37 16.96
CA THR A 565 20.75 -5.71 16.78
C THR A 565 21.26 -6.25 18.12
N PHE A 566 20.85 -7.47 18.47
CA PHE A 566 21.19 -8.07 19.75
C PHE A 566 21.40 -9.58 19.67
N ILE A 567 22.10 -10.10 20.67
CA ILE A 567 22.34 -11.54 20.87
C ILE A 567 21.70 -11.95 22.19
N LYS A 568 21.05 -13.10 22.21
CA LYS A 568 20.50 -13.68 23.44
C LYS A 568 21.62 -14.28 24.28
N VAL A 569 21.72 -13.82 25.51
CA VAL A 569 22.77 -14.22 26.47
C VAL A 569 22.17 -14.88 27.70
N LYS A 570 23.00 -15.55 28.48
CA LYS A 570 22.62 -16.03 29.81
C LYS A 570 22.11 -14.85 30.66
N PRO A 571 21.05 -15.05 31.48
CA PRO A 571 20.51 -13.98 32.30
C PRO A 571 21.58 -13.27 33.16
N PHE A 572 21.59 -11.95 33.15
CA PHE A 572 22.50 -11.14 33.94
C PHE A 572 21.79 -9.93 34.58
N LYS A 573 22.37 -9.37 35.63
CA LYS A 573 21.83 -8.16 36.26
C LYS A 573 22.37 -6.91 35.58
N TYR A 574 21.45 -6.01 35.22
CA TYR A 574 21.74 -4.71 34.66
C TYR A 574 20.78 -3.68 35.26
N ASN A 575 21.29 -2.64 35.92
CA ASN A 575 20.48 -1.63 36.62
C ASN A 575 19.39 -2.25 37.52
N ARG A 576 19.77 -3.22 38.37
CA ARG A 576 18.87 -4.00 39.27
C ARG A 576 17.79 -4.83 38.59
N LYS A 577 17.75 -4.90 37.25
CA LYS A 577 16.83 -5.72 36.45
C LYS A 577 17.55 -6.93 35.83
N THR A 578 16.84 -7.99 35.55
CA THR A 578 17.41 -9.16 34.86
C THR A 578 17.23 -9.01 33.37
N PHE A 579 18.33 -8.99 32.62
CA PHE A 579 18.37 -8.92 31.18
C PHE A 579 18.79 -10.26 30.59
N THR A 580 18.31 -10.55 29.37
CA THR A 580 18.57 -11.81 28.64
C THR A 580 19.16 -11.56 27.26
N VAL A 581 19.41 -10.29 26.92
CA VAL A 581 20.05 -9.90 25.65
C VAL A 581 21.10 -8.81 25.89
N LYS A 582 22.10 -8.80 25.03
CA LYS A 582 23.08 -7.70 24.91
C LYS A 582 23.09 -7.19 23.47
N PRO A 583 23.39 -5.89 23.25
CA PRO A 583 23.71 -5.42 21.91
C PRO A 583 24.76 -6.31 21.24
N ALA A 584 24.61 -6.61 19.96
CA ALA A 584 25.47 -7.58 19.26
C ALA A 584 26.96 -7.18 19.35
N GLU A 585 27.27 -5.87 19.29
CA GLU A 585 28.62 -5.29 19.36
C GLU A 585 29.32 -5.50 20.74
N PHE A 586 28.56 -5.84 21.80
CA PHE A 586 29.12 -6.03 23.14
C PHE A 586 29.30 -7.50 23.53
N VAL A 587 28.84 -8.44 22.73
CA VAL A 587 29.03 -9.86 22.96
C VAL A 587 30.29 -10.33 22.24
N LYS A 588 31.34 -10.59 22.99
CA LYS A 588 32.66 -10.98 22.44
C LYS A 588 32.99 -12.45 22.58
N ASN A 589 32.22 -13.18 23.41
CA ASN A 589 32.53 -14.57 23.72
C ASN A 589 31.25 -15.45 23.65
N LEU A 590 31.31 -16.55 22.94
CA LEU A 590 30.24 -17.55 22.86
C LEU A 590 29.91 -18.20 24.24
N ALA A 591 30.76 -18.05 25.25
CA ALA A 591 30.47 -18.51 26.61
C ALA A 591 29.30 -17.74 27.27
N GLU A 592 29.10 -16.47 26.88
CA GLU A 592 28.01 -15.64 27.37
C GLU A 592 26.65 -15.97 26.72
N VAL A 593 26.69 -16.56 25.55
CA VAL A 593 25.48 -16.86 24.73
C VAL A 593 24.63 -17.93 25.41
N ASN A 594 23.32 -17.72 25.39
CA ASN A 594 22.35 -18.73 25.86
C ASN A 594 22.02 -19.73 24.74
N ILE A 595 22.93 -20.66 24.52
CA ILE A 595 22.81 -21.69 23.44
C ILE A 595 21.51 -22.49 23.56
N ASP A 596 21.05 -22.82 24.77
CA ASP A 596 19.82 -23.57 24.99
C ASP A 596 18.59 -22.83 24.46
N ASP A 597 18.58 -21.49 24.54
CA ASP A 597 17.50 -20.67 23.97
C ASP A 597 17.53 -20.68 22.43
N TYR A 598 18.73 -20.67 21.82
CA TYR A 598 18.86 -20.82 20.36
C TYR A 598 18.43 -22.21 19.88
N VAL A 599 18.81 -23.27 20.58
CA VAL A 599 18.38 -24.65 20.29
C VAL A 599 16.85 -24.75 20.36
N ARG A 600 16.24 -24.22 21.43
CA ARG A 600 14.77 -24.22 21.60
C ARG A 600 14.07 -23.44 20.51
N ASN A 601 14.55 -22.24 20.17
CA ASN A 601 13.97 -21.40 19.14
C ASN A 601 14.08 -22.05 17.75
N LEU A 602 15.24 -22.64 17.43
CA LEU A 602 15.44 -23.38 16.18
C LEU A 602 14.44 -24.53 16.06
N LEU A 603 14.36 -25.39 17.07
CA LEU A 603 13.44 -26.52 17.08
C LEU A 603 11.98 -26.10 17.01
N THR A 604 11.59 -25.08 17.77
CA THR A 604 10.22 -24.56 17.73
C THR A 604 9.85 -24.05 16.35
N ALA A 605 10.73 -23.25 15.73
CA ALA A 605 10.48 -22.69 14.40
C ALA A 605 10.42 -23.78 13.31
N LEU A 606 11.32 -24.76 13.35
CA LEU A 606 11.36 -25.84 12.38
C LEU A 606 10.22 -26.83 12.58
N ASN A 607 9.88 -27.22 13.81
CA ASN A 607 8.76 -28.14 14.09
C ASN A 607 7.42 -27.55 13.63
N GLN A 608 7.17 -26.27 13.89
CA GLN A 608 5.95 -25.60 13.39
C GLN A 608 5.87 -25.59 11.87
N THR A 609 7.01 -25.50 11.19
CA THR A 609 7.08 -25.41 9.74
C THR A 609 7.01 -26.78 9.07
N PHE A 610 7.66 -27.79 9.66
CA PHE A 610 7.78 -29.13 9.09
C PHE A 610 6.76 -30.16 9.64
N GLU A 611 5.83 -29.73 10.52
CA GLU A 611 4.75 -30.58 11.01
C GLU A 611 3.98 -31.28 9.86
N PRO A 612 3.60 -30.59 8.76
CA PRO A 612 2.90 -31.24 7.65
C PRO A 612 3.74 -32.30 6.91
N MET A 613 5.05 -32.21 7.05
CA MET A 613 6.01 -33.16 6.44
C MET A 613 6.24 -34.40 7.32
N ASP A 614 5.55 -34.51 8.47
CA ASP A 614 5.79 -35.53 9.48
C ASP A 614 7.29 -35.65 9.84
N ILE A 615 7.95 -34.50 9.97
CA ILE A 615 9.31 -34.37 10.47
C ILE A 615 9.22 -33.85 11.89
N ARG A 616 9.39 -34.77 12.87
CA ARG A 616 9.53 -34.39 14.28
C ARG A 616 11.01 -34.28 14.61
N LEU A 617 11.39 -33.15 15.16
CA LEU A 617 12.74 -32.84 15.59
C LEU A 617 12.74 -32.80 17.12
N GLU A 618 13.34 -33.82 17.74
CA GLU A 618 13.38 -33.96 19.20
C GLU A 618 14.73 -33.53 19.76
N THR A 619 14.73 -32.99 20.98
CA THR A 619 15.96 -32.83 21.76
C THR A 619 16.34 -34.19 22.36
N SER A 620 17.64 -34.52 22.42
CA SER A 620 18.13 -35.76 23.05
C SER A 620 17.70 -35.95 24.52
N LYS A 621 17.19 -34.88 25.20
CA LYS A 621 16.62 -34.99 26.54
C LYS A 621 15.19 -35.53 26.59
N GLU A 622 14.38 -35.31 25.56
CA GLU A 622 13.02 -35.87 25.50
C GLU A 622 13.04 -37.39 25.24
N THR A 623 14.04 -37.87 24.48
CA THR A 623 14.29 -39.30 24.27
C THR A 623 14.73 -40.02 25.55
N GLU A 624 15.39 -39.35 26.50
CA GLU A 624 15.74 -39.96 27.80
C GLU A 624 14.53 -40.06 28.73
N ILE A 625 13.64 -39.04 28.73
CA ILE A 625 12.43 -39.03 29.57
C ILE A 625 11.42 -40.09 29.08
N SER A 626 11.24 -40.25 27.77
CA SER A 626 10.33 -41.25 27.19
C SER A 626 10.82 -42.70 27.44
N LYS A 627 12.11 -42.90 27.62
CA LYS A 627 12.68 -44.19 28.01
C LYS A 627 12.44 -44.58 29.48
N TRP A 628 12.07 -43.60 30.32
CA TRP A 628 11.73 -43.85 31.73
C TRP A 628 10.22 -43.99 31.96
N LEU A 629 9.39 -43.73 30.94
CA LEU A 629 7.93 -43.80 30.99
C LEU A 629 7.37 -45.01 30.23
N THR A 630 8.24 -45.85 29.62
CA THR A 630 7.94 -47.19 29.11
C THR A 630 8.65 -48.24 29.92
#